data_55792b56933add4a1f42640c7d16b403
#
_entry.id   55792b56933add4a1f42640c7d16b403
#
_cell.length_a   1.000
_cell.length_b   1.000
_cell.length_c   1.000
_cell.angle_alpha   90.00
_cell.angle_beta   90.00
_cell.angle_gamma   90.00
#
_symmetry.space_group_name_H-M   'P 1'
#
loop_
_entity.id
_entity.type
_entity.pdbx_description
1 polymer ?
#
loop_
_entity_poly.entity_id
_entity_poly.type
_entity_poly.pdbx_seq_one_letter_code
_entity_poly.pdbx_strand_id
1 'polypeptide(L)'
;MSNTPGALIAMSGGVDSTVAAYLMKQAGCRCMGATMRLYQNEDLGQSGFHTCCSAKDVEDAAEVAFQLDIPFEVVNYTEEFREKVIAKFIETYEAGGTPNPCIDCNRTMKFDKMLDFAREHGLDYVVTGHYARIEQDPATGRWLLKKALYTDKDQSYVLYVLTQDQLAHTKFPLGGMDKPSIRKIAEEQGFCNARKHDSQDICFVPDGDYVGFMERYTGKYYPDGDFLDVNGNVVGRHHGAVRYTCGQRKGLGLALGAPVYVCLLYTSDAA
;
A
#
# COMPACT_ATOMS: atom_id res chain seq x y z
N MET A 1 -19.55 -16.99 -28.17
CA MET A 1 -18.35 -16.94 -27.36
C MET A 1 -18.79 -16.71 -25.92
N SER A 2 -18.43 -17.55 -24.97
CA SER A 2 -18.85 -17.41 -23.57
C SER A 2 -18.33 -16.08 -23.03
N ASN A 3 -19.24 -15.23 -22.57
CA ASN A 3 -18.93 -13.90 -22.02
C ASN A 3 -18.41 -14.05 -20.57
N THR A 4 -17.41 -14.90 -20.36
CA THR A 4 -16.78 -15.12 -19.04
C THR A 4 -15.90 -13.93 -18.72
N PRO A 5 -16.20 -13.17 -17.64
CA PRO A 5 -15.43 -11.97 -17.33
C PRO A 5 -13.98 -12.31 -17.00
N GLY A 6 -13.05 -11.49 -17.52
CA GLY A 6 -11.62 -11.61 -17.27
C GLY A 6 -11.20 -10.85 -16.02
N ALA A 7 -10.36 -11.43 -15.18
CA ALA A 7 -9.89 -10.85 -13.94
C ALA A 7 -8.37 -10.93 -13.79
N LEU A 8 -7.70 -9.78 -13.70
CA LEU A 8 -6.30 -9.68 -13.31
C LEU A 8 -6.20 -9.58 -11.79
N ILE A 9 -5.60 -10.58 -11.18
CA ILE A 9 -5.43 -10.63 -9.73
C ILE A 9 -4.07 -10.05 -9.35
N ALA A 10 -4.04 -8.90 -8.65
CA ALA A 10 -2.81 -8.35 -8.11
C ALA A 10 -2.35 -9.18 -6.90
N MET A 11 -1.42 -10.09 -7.13
CA MET A 11 -0.93 -11.06 -6.15
C MET A 11 0.33 -10.52 -5.48
N SER A 12 0.27 -10.29 -4.17
CA SER A 12 1.40 -9.79 -3.36
C SER A 12 2.13 -10.87 -2.58
N GLY A 13 1.80 -12.14 -2.79
CA GLY A 13 2.31 -13.25 -1.97
C GLY A 13 1.71 -13.30 -0.55
N GLY A 14 0.75 -12.44 -0.22
CA GLY A 14 0.02 -12.45 1.04
C GLY A 14 -1.29 -13.23 0.97
N VAL A 15 -1.80 -13.68 2.14
CA VAL A 15 -3.01 -14.50 2.25
C VAL A 15 -4.25 -13.83 1.63
N ASP A 16 -4.37 -12.51 1.74
CA ASP A 16 -5.53 -11.77 1.24
C ASP A 16 -5.63 -11.81 -0.29
N SER A 17 -4.53 -11.54 -0.99
CA SER A 17 -4.50 -11.64 -2.46
C SER A 17 -4.69 -13.06 -2.96
N THR A 18 -4.21 -14.05 -2.20
CA THR A 18 -4.40 -15.47 -2.47
C THR A 18 -5.88 -15.87 -2.41
N VAL A 19 -6.58 -15.51 -1.32
CA VAL A 19 -8.00 -15.82 -1.18
C VAL A 19 -8.84 -15.03 -2.18
N ALA A 20 -8.46 -13.80 -2.50
CA ALA A 20 -9.11 -13.04 -3.56
C ALA A 20 -9.03 -13.76 -4.92
N ALA A 21 -7.85 -14.32 -5.28
CA ALA A 21 -7.67 -15.12 -6.49
C ALA A 21 -8.57 -16.37 -6.49
N TYR A 22 -8.57 -17.10 -5.39
CA TYR A 22 -9.41 -18.28 -5.21
C TYR A 22 -10.89 -17.96 -5.41
N LEU A 23 -11.41 -16.93 -4.74
CA LEU A 23 -12.82 -16.54 -4.83
C LEU A 23 -13.22 -16.12 -6.25
N MET A 24 -12.36 -15.41 -6.98
CA MET A 24 -12.63 -15.03 -8.36
C MET A 24 -12.66 -16.23 -9.30
N LYS A 25 -11.75 -17.20 -9.09
CA LYS A 25 -11.78 -18.47 -9.83
C LYS A 25 -13.05 -19.26 -9.53
N GLN A 26 -13.48 -19.36 -8.26
CA GLN A 26 -14.73 -20.02 -7.87
C GLN A 26 -15.98 -19.33 -8.44
N ALA A 27 -15.92 -18.00 -8.62
CA ALA A 27 -16.97 -17.22 -9.29
C ALA A 27 -17.01 -17.44 -10.81
N GLY A 28 -16.14 -18.29 -11.37
CA GLY A 28 -16.10 -18.64 -12.78
C GLY A 28 -15.43 -17.60 -13.67
N CYS A 29 -14.64 -16.67 -13.11
CA CYS A 29 -13.88 -15.71 -13.91
C CYS A 29 -12.68 -16.37 -14.61
N ARG A 30 -12.33 -15.86 -15.78
CA ARG A 30 -11.05 -16.15 -16.44
C ARG A 30 -9.97 -15.34 -15.74
N CYS A 31 -9.22 -15.97 -14.81
CA CYS A 31 -8.25 -15.33 -13.97
C CYS A 31 -6.83 -15.39 -14.56
N MET A 32 -6.07 -14.32 -14.32
CA MET A 32 -4.61 -14.24 -14.49
C MET A 32 -4.03 -13.58 -13.24
N GLY A 33 -2.98 -14.15 -12.68
CA GLY A 33 -2.23 -13.58 -11.56
C GLY A 33 -1.10 -12.67 -12.06
N ALA A 34 -0.88 -11.55 -11.39
CA ALA A 34 0.30 -10.74 -11.63
C ALA A 34 0.88 -10.17 -10.33
N THR A 35 2.21 -10.21 -10.20
CA THR A 35 2.95 -9.53 -9.13
C THR A 35 3.71 -8.36 -9.71
N MET A 36 3.57 -7.18 -9.08
CA MET A 36 4.36 -6.01 -9.43
C MET A 36 5.72 -6.08 -8.74
N ARG A 37 6.80 -5.97 -9.49
CA ARG A 37 8.12 -5.65 -8.95
C ARG A 37 8.22 -4.14 -8.85
N LEU A 38 8.23 -3.61 -7.63
CA LEU A 38 8.17 -2.17 -7.34
C LEU A 38 9.54 -1.58 -6.98
N TYR A 39 10.47 -2.39 -6.46
CA TYR A 39 11.83 -1.99 -6.09
C TYR A 39 12.74 -3.22 -6.02
N GLN A 40 14.04 -2.99 -5.98
CA GLN A 40 15.04 -4.00 -5.67
C GLN A 40 15.59 -3.74 -4.26
N ASN A 41 15.92 -4.79 -3.52
CA ASN A 41 16.39 -4.65 -2.14
C ASN A 41 17.71 -3.86 -2.07
N GLU A 42 18.55 -3.97 -3.10
CA GLU A 42 19.79 -3.22 -3.24
C GLU A 42 19.53 -1.70 -3.33
N ASP A 43 18.48 -1.28 -4.03
CA ASP A 43 18.10 0.13 -4.18
C ASP A 43 17.67 0.77 -2.85
N LEU A 44 17.22 -0.06 -1.90
CA LEU A 44 16.78 0.39 -0.58
C LEU A 44 17.90 0.37 0.48
N GLY A 45 19.13 -0.08 0.10
CA GLY A 45 20.25 -0.21 1.01
C GLY A 45 20.02 -1.26 2.12
N GLN A 46 19.16 -2.23 1.88
CA GLN A 46 18.74 -3.23 2.87
C GLN A 46 19.07 -4.63 2.38
N SER A 47 19.98 -5.32 3.04
CA SER A 47 20.22 -6.75 2.88
C SER A 47 19.55 -7.50 4.03
N GLY A 48 18.56 -8.36 3.71
CA GLY A 48 18.01 -9.34 4.67
C GLY A 48 16.60 -9.10 5.21
N PHE A 49 15.85 -8.09 4.77
CA PHE A 49 14.47 -7.88 5.19
C PHE A 49 13.46 -8.54 4.24
N HIS A 50 12.39 -9.10 4.81
CA HIS A 50 11.23 -9.60 4.07
C HIS A 50 10.31 -8.43 3.73
N THR A 51 10.38 -7.94 2.49
CA THR A 51 9.49 -6.89 1.96
C THR A 51 8.40 -7.51 1.11
N CYS A 52 7.23 -6.85 0.93
CA CYS A 52 6.11 -7.41 0.13
C CYS A 52 6.40 -7.61 -1.37
N CYS A 53 7.61 -7.37 -1.83
CA CYS A 53 8.10 -7.68 -3.19
C CYS A 53 9.38 -8.50 -3.09
N SER A 54 9.60 -9.22 -1.98
CA SER A 54 10.75 -10.12 -1.85
C SER A 54 10.64 -11.27 -2.85
N ALA A 55 11.78 -11.90 -3.19
CA ALA A 55 11.79 -13.10 -4.03
C ALA A 55 10.82 -14.17 -3.48
N LYS A 56 10.76 -14.30 -2.14
CA LYS A 56 9.86 -15.23 -1.47
C LYS A 56 8.38 -14.90 -1.68
N ASP A 57 8.01 -13.61 -1.70
CA ASP A 57 6.61 -13.23 -1.95
C ASP A 57 6.19 -13.53 -3.40
N VAL A 58 7.11 -13.33 -4.35
CA VAL A 58 6.90 -13.70 -5.76
C VAL A 58 6.78 -15.21 -5.91
N GLU A 59 7.62 -15.99 -5.21
CA GLU A 59 7.54 -17.45 -5.19
C GLU A 59 6.21 -17.93 -4.60
N ASP A 60 5.79 -17.39 -3.44
CA ASP A 60 4.51 -17.72 -2.81
C ASP A 60 3.33 -17.41 -3.75
N ALA A 61 3.37 -16.25 -4.45
CA ALA A 61 2.33 -15.88 -5.41
C ALA A 61 2.30 -16.82 -6.63
N ALA A 62 3.46 -17.18 -7.16
CA ALA A 62 3.59 -18.12 -8.28
C ALA A 62 3.10 -19.52 -7.91
N GLU A 63 3.44 -20.02 -6.70
CA GLU A 63 2.98 -21.32 -6.19
C GLU A 63 1.45 -21.34 -6.07
N VAL A 64 0.85 -20.30 -5.51
CA VAL A 64 -0.61 -20.16 -5.43
C VAL A 64 -1.25 -20.11 -6.83
N ALA A 65 -0.68 -19.36 -7.76
CA ALA A 65 -1.17 -19.28 -9.13
C ALA A 65 -1.12 -20.65 -9.82
N PHE A 66 -0.04 -21.38 -9.62
CA PHE A 66 0.10 -22.76 -10.11
C PHE A 66 -0.95 -23.69 -9.49
N GLN A 67 -1.13 -23.64 -8.17
CA GLN A 67 -2.16 -24.45 -7.47
C GLN A 67 -3.57 -24.12 -7.95
N LEU A 68 -3.83 -22.85 -8.25
CA LEU A 68 -5.11 -22.40 -8.81
C LEU A 68 -5.24 -22.65 -10.32
N ASP A 69 -4.21 -23.18 -10.99
CA ASP A 69 -4.19 -23.35 -12.45
C ASP A 69 -4.63 -22.07 -13.18
N ILE A 70 -3.92 -20.96 -12.89
CA ILE A 70 -4.07 -19.66 -13.57
C ILE A 70 -2.72 -19.19 -14.09
N PRO A 71 -2.66 -18.53 -15.27
CA PRO A 71 -1.46 -17.86 -15.76
C PRO A 71 -0.94 -16.85 -14.74
N PHE A 72 0.39 -16.69 -14.67
CA PHE A 72 1.03 -15.77 -13.74
C PHE A 72 2.19 -15.03 -14.39
N GLU A 73 2.27 -13.72 -14.15
CA GLU A 73 3.36 -12.88 -14.64
C GLU A 73 3.92 -11.97 -13.53
N VAL A 74 5.20 -11.62 -13.67
CA VAL A 74 5.87 -10.61 -12.85
C VAL A 74 6.12 -9.38 -13.70
N VAL A 75 5.48 -8.28 -13.35
CA VAL A 75 5.54 -7.01 -14.10
C VAL A 75 6.51 -6.05 -13.41
N ASN A 76 7.45 -5.50 -14.15
CA ASN A 76 8.43 -4.58 -13.59
C ASN A 76 7.93 -3.14 -13.70
N TYR A 77 7.70 -2.50 -12.54
CA TYR A 77 7.31 -1.10 -12.39
C TYR A 77 8.24 -0.34 -11.45
N THR A 78 9.51 -0.74 -11.37
CA THR A 78 10.49 -0.15 -10.44
C THR A 78 10.67 1.36 -10.68
N GLU A 79 10.81 1.78 -11.94
CA GLU A 79 11.03 3.20 -12.27
C GLU A 79 9.80 4.05 -11.94
N GLU A 80 8.62 3.59 -12.36
CA GLU A 80 7.38 4.33 -12.08
C GLU A 80 7.10 4.42 -10.57
N PHE A 81 7.40 3.36 -9.81
CA PHE A 81 7.26 3.37 -8.36
C PHE A 81 8.23 4.36 -7.70
N ARG A 82 9.49 4.39 -8.18
CA ARG A 82 10.48 5.35 -7.74
C ARG A 82 10.01 6.78 -7.94
N GLU A 83 9.56 7.11 -9.15
CA GLU A 83 9.12 8.47 -9.50
C GLU A 83 7.82 8.88 -8.81
N LYS A 84 6.81 8.02 -8.82
CA LYS A 84 5.44 8.39 -8.42
C LYS A 84 5.13 8.14 -6.95
N VAL A 85 5.90 7.29 -6.28
CA VAL A 85 5.64 6.92 -4.89
C VAL A 85 6.79 7.32 -3.97
N ILE A 86 8.02 6.84 -4.25
CA ILE A 86 9.17 7.11 -3.36
C ILE A 86 9.57 8.58 -3.40
N ALA A 87 9.72 9.17 -4.59
CA ALA A 87 10.10 10.58 -4.71
C ALA A 87 9.09 11.49 -4.01
N LYS A 88 7.80 11.27 -4.25
CA LYS A 88 6.73 12.04 -3.61
C LYS A 88 6.68 11.85 -2.08
N PHE A 89 6.97 10.65 -1.59
CA PHE A 89 7.08 10.37 -0.16
C PHE A 89 8.18 11.25 0.47
N ILE A 90 9.37 11.28 -0.14
CA ILE A 90 10.50 12.08 0.33
C ILE A 90 10.18 13.56 0.27
N GLU A 91 9.75 14.07 -0.89
CA GLU A 91 9.39 15.48 -1.09
C GLU A 91 8.35 15.96 -0.07
N THR A 92 7.35 15.13 0.24
CA THR A 92 6.30 15.48 1.19
C THR A 92 6.87 15.65 2.61
N TYR A 93 7.75 14.75 3.06
CA TYR A 93 8.43 14.89 4.35
C TYR A 93 9.35 16.10 4.39
N GLU A 94 10.14 16.32 3.33
CA GLU A 94 11.03 17.48 3.21
C GLU A 94 10.24 18.80 3.22
N ALA A 95 9.01 18.79 2.73
CA ALA A 95 8.09 19.94 2.80
C ALA A 95 7.34 20.07 4.13
N GLY A 96 7.64 19.23 5.15
CA GLY A 96 6.98 19.25 6.46
C GLY A 96 5.60 18.58 6.48
N GLY A 97 5.22 17.87 5.41
CA GLY A 97 4.00 17.08 5.34
C GLY A 97 4.17 15.67 5.94
N THR A 98 3.09 14.92 5.98
CA THR A 98 3.10 13.51 6.40
C THR A 98 2.46 12.67 5.30
N PRO A 99 3.26 12.01 4.46
CA PRO A 99 2.75 11.25 3.32
C PRO A 99 2.13 9.91 3.75
N ASN A 100 1.17 9.44 2.98
CA ASN A 100 0.75 8.05 3.00
C ASN A 100 1.02 7.44 1.61
N PRO A 101 2.16 6.77 1.42
CA PRO A 101 2.58 6.27 0.11
C PRO A 101 1.68 5.16 -0.42
N CYS A 102 0.88 4.49 0.45
CA CYS A 102 -0.10 3.50 0.01
C CYS A 102 -1.21 4.13 -0.85
N ILE A 103 -1.59 5.39 -0.59
CA ILE A 103 -2.57 6.12 -1.40
C ILE A 103 -2.03 6.33 -2.82
N ASP A 104 -0.78 6.80 -2.93
CA ASP A 104 -0.14 7.03 -4.24
C ASP A 104 0.10 5.71 -4.98
N CYS A 105 0.55 4.66 -4.28
CA CYS A 105 0.69 3.33 -4.86
C CYS A 105 -0.65 2.77 -5.37
N ASN A 106 -1.73 2.90 -4.60
CA ASN A 106 -3.05 2.48 -5.06
C ASN A 106 -3.46 3.25 -6.32
N ARG A 107 -3.34 4.59 -6.31
CA ARG A 107 -3.75 5.45 -7.42
C ARG A 107 -2.98 5.15 -8.70
N THR A 108 -1.63 5.07 -8.62
CA THR A 108 -0.77 5.07 -9.81
C THR A 108 -0.27 3.70 -10.22
N MET A 109 -0.12 2.77 -9.28
CA MET A 109 0.42 1.44 -9.59
C MET A 109 -0.70 0.41 -9.69
N LYS A 110 -1.46 0.18 -8.60
CA LYS A 110 -2.43 -0.91 -8.54
C LYS A 110 -3.69 -0.68 -9.40
N PHE A 111 -4.18 0.57 -9.49
CA PHE A 111 -5.44 0.86 -10.19
C PHE A 111 -5.28 1.75 -11.44
N ASP A 112 -4.05 2.06 -11.83
CA ASP A 112 -3.71 2.69 -13.09
C ASP A 112 -2.91 1.69 -13.95
N LYS A 113 -1.63 1.47 -13.62
CA LYS A 113 -0.74 0.56 -14.37
C LYS A 113 -1.27 -0.88 -14.49
N MET A 114 -1.80 -1.46 -13.40
CA MET A 114 -2.37 -2.80 -13.47
C MET A 114 -3.68 -2.85 -14.26
N LEU A 115 -4.45 -1.76 -14.30
CA LEU A 115 -5.65 -1.71 -15.14
C LEU A 115 -5.28 -1.62 -16.63
N ASP A 116 -4.24 -0.86 -16.97
CA ASP A 116 -3.71 -0.83 -18.34
C ASP A 116 -3.21 -2.22 -18.75
N PHE A 117 -2.43 -2.87 -17.90
CA PHE A 117 -1.95 -4.24 -18.13
C PHE A 117 -3.11 -5.24 -18.28
N ALA A 118 -4.18 -5.11 -17.48
CA ALA A 118 -5.37 -5.94 -17.61
C ALA A 118 -6.03 -5.76 -18.98
N ARG A 119 -6.17 -4.50 -19.43
CA ARG A 119 -6.75 -4.18 -20.74
C ARG A 119 -5.92 -4.73 -21.90
N GLU A 120 -4.60 -4.64 -21.83
CA GLU A 120 -3.67 -5.22 -22.82
C GLU A 120 -3.84 -6.73 -22.95
N HIS A 121 -4.22 -7.42 -21.87
CA HIS A 121 -4.46 -8.87 -21.85
C HIS A 121 -5.95 -9.25 -22.07
N GLY A 122 -6.79 -8.28 -22.43
CA GLY A 122 -8.20 -8.50 -22.66
C GLY A 122 -8.96 -8.96 -21.40
N LEU A 123 -8.54 -8.43 -20.22
CA LEU A 123 -9.19 -8.68 -18.94
C LEU A 123 -10.03 -7.46 -18.55
N ASP A 124 -11.16 -7.72 -17.88
CA ASP A 124 -12.18 -6.70 -17.60
C ASP A 124 -11.95 -6.00 -16.26
N TYR A 125 -11.31 -6.71 -15.31
CA TYR A 125 -11.18 -6.24 -13.93
C TYR A 125 -9.78 -6.40 -13.39
N VAL A 126 -9.37 -5.43 -12.54
CA VAL A 126 -8.29 -5.61 -11.56
C VAL A 126 -8.89 -6.04 -10.23
N VAL A 127 -8.32 -7.07 -9.63
CA VAL A 127 -8.78 -7.66 -8.36
C VAL A 127 -7.66 -7.58 -7.34
N THR A 128 -7.97 -7.14 -6.15
CA THR A 128 -7.00 -7.05 -5.05
C THR A 128 -7.58 -7.60 -3.75
N GLY A 129 -6.71 -7.91 -2.79
CA GLY A 129 -7.08 -8.33 -1.44
C GLY A 129 -7.51 -7.20 -0.50
N HIS A 130 -7.91 -6.02 -1.00
CA HIS A 130 -8.35 -4.93 -0.13
C HIS A 130 -9.70 -5.21 0.53
N TYR A 131 -9.82 -4.75 1.77
CA TYR A 131 -11.06 -4.77 2.53
C TYR A 131 -11.84 -3.48 2.28
N ALA A 132 -12.62 -3.46 1.23
CA ALA A 132 -13.55 -2.41 0.86
C ALA A 132 -14.66 -3.00 -0.02
N ARG A 133 -15.73 -2.26 -0.30
CA ARG A 133 -16.81 -2.71 -1.20
C ARG A 133 -17.02 -1.69 -2.30
N ILE A 134 -17.37 -2.19 -3.48
CA ILE A 134 -17.78 -1.38 -4.63
C ILE A 134 -19.18 -1.79 -5.03
N GLU A 135 -20.07 -0.82 -5.15
CA GLU A 135 -21.45 -1.02 -5.58
C GLU A 135 -21.82 0.05 -6.61
N GLN A 136 -22.65 -0.31 -7.58
CA GLN A 136 -23.21 0.69 -8.48
C GLN A 136 -24.53 1.22 -7.92
N ASP A 137 -24.64 2.52 -7.81
CA ASP A 137 -25.90 3.17 -7.43
C ASP A 137 -26.91 3.05 -8.60
N PRO A 138 -28.03 2.35 -8.41
CA PRO A 138 -29.00 2.14 -9.48
C PRO A 138 -29.71 3.42 -9.91
N ALA A 139 -29.74 4.45 -9.06
CA ALA A 139 -30.43 5.70 -9.36
C ALA A 139 -29.58 6.64 -10.25
N THR A 140 -28.26 6.64 -10.02
CA THR A 140 -27.33 7.56 -10.69
C THR A 140 -26.38 6.88 -11.66
N GLY A 141 -26.28 5.55 -11.62
CA GLY A 141 -25.31 4.76 -12.38
C GLY A 141 -23.86 4.91 -11.87
N ARG A 142 -23.62 5.71 -10.83
CA ARG A 142 -22.28 5.94 -10.28
C ARG A 142 -21.78 4.74 -9.49
N TRP A 143 -20.48 4.50 -9.58
CA TRP A 143 -19.79 3.53 -8.73
C TRP A 143 -19.45 4.16 -7.37
N LEU A 144 -19.81 3.47 -6.30
CA LEU A 144 -19.65 3.90 -4.92
C LEU A 144 -18.58 3.04 -4.26
N LEU A 145 -17.55 3.69 -3.73
CA LEU A 145 -16.62 3.05 -2.80
C LEU A 145 -17.26 3.05 -1.40
N LYS A 146 -17.42 1.88 -0.81
CA LYS A 146 -18.00 1.69 0.52
C LYS A 146 -17.00 1.04 1.47
N LYS A 147 -17.14 1.33 2.76
CA LYS A 147 -16.37 0.64 3.80
C LYS A 147 -16.58 -0.88 3.73
N ALA A 148 -15.58 -1.62 4.18
CA ALA A 148 -15.72 -3.05 4.42
C ALA A 148 -16.89 -3.33 5.39
N LEU A 149 -17.46 -4.53 5.32
CA LEU A 149 -18.51 -4.94 6.25
C LEU A 149 -17.95 -5.06 7.68
N TYR A 150 -16.72 -5.53 7.82
CA TYR A 150 -15.97 -5.62 9.07
C TYR A 150 -14.99 -4.45 9.17
N THR A 151 -15.34 -3.47 10.00
CA THR A 151 -14.72 -2.13 10.03
C THR A 151 -13.32 -2.11 10.66
N ASP A 152 -12.95 -3.12 11.42
CA ASP A 152 -11.64 -3.28 12.05
C ASP A 152 -10.49 -3.46 11.02
N LYS A 153 -10.82 -3.92 9.83
CA LYS A 153 -9.89 -4.08 8.70
C LYS A 153 -10.19 -3.17 7.51
N ASP A 154 -11.12 -2.20 7.66
CA ASP A 154 -11.50 -1.33 6.54
C ASP A 154 -10.30 -0.58 5.95
N GLN A 155 -10.18 -0.66 4.63
CA GLN A 155 -9.12 -0.02 3.84
C GLN A 155 -9.67 0.99 2.84
N SER A 156 -10.94 1.37 2.94
CA SER A 156 -11.53 2.35 2.03
C SER A 156 -10.81 3.71 2.06
N TYR A 157 -10.16 4.05 3.17
CA TYR A 157 -9.42 5.29 3.36
C TYR A 157 -8.18 5.44 2.47
N VAL A 158 -7.57 4.35 2.00
CA VAL A 158 -6.45 4.41 1.04
C VAL A 158 -6.90 4.26 -0.42
N LEU A 159 -8.22 4.13 -0.65
CA LEU A 159 -8.82 3.88 -1.96
C LEU A 159 -9.67 5.06 -2.46
N TYR A 160 -9.84 6.12 -1.65
CA TYR A 160 -10.70 7.27 -1.98
C TYR A 160 -10.27 8.02 -3.26
N VAL A 161 -9.05 7.80 -3.69
CA VAL A 161 -8.46 8.41 -4.88
C VAL A 161 -8.87 7.75 -6.20
N LEU A 162 -9.61 6.63 -6.14
CA LEU A 162 -10.01 5.90 -7.34
C LEU A 162 -11.07 6.67 -8.14
N THR A 163 -10.87 6.73 -9.44
CA THR A 163 -11.81 7.33 -10.39
C THR A 163 -13.02 6.43 -10.64
N GLN A 164 -14.06 6.95 -11.28
CA GLN A 164 -15.25 6.16 -11.67
C GLN A 164 -14.90 5.03 -12.62
N ASP A 165 -13.97 5.25 -13.55
CA ASP A 165 -13.49 4.22 -14.48
C ASP A 165 -12.75 3.12 -13.71
N GLN A 166 -11.84 3.49 -12.81
CA GLN A 166 -11.12 2.52 -11.98
C GLN A 166 -12.07 1.72 -11.08
N LEU A 167 -13.06 2.37 -10.45
CA LEU A 167 -14.07 1.68 -9.63
C LEU A 167 -14.92 0.70 -10.46
N ALA A 168 -15.29 1.08 -11.69
CA ALA A 168 -16.06 0.22 -12.61
C ALA A 168 -15.30 -1.08 -12.96
N HIS A 169 -13.98 -1.00 -13.06
CA HIS A 169 -13.10 -2.10 -13.46
C HIS A 169 -12.30 -2.72 -12.30
N THR A 170 -12.78 -2.57 -11.07
CA THR A 170 -12.14 -3.11 -9.87
C THR A 170 -13.09 -4.03 -9.09
N LYS A 171 -12.53 -5.10 -8.51
CA LYS A 171 -13.26 -5.99 -7.59
C LYS A 171 -12.49 -6.16 -6.29
N PHE A 172 -13.20 -6.10 -5.16
CA PHE A 172 -12.70 -6.38 -3.82
C PHE A 172 -13.47 -7.56 -3.20
N PRO A 173 -13.09 -8.81 -3.51
CA PRO A 173 -13.84 -9.98 -3.08
C PRO A 173 -13.92 -10.13 -1.56
N LEU A 174 -12.96 -9.55 -0.82
CA LEU A 174 -12.83 -9.67 0.62
C LEU A 174 -13.66 -8.64 1.40
N GLY A 175 -14.28 -7.67 0.74
CA GLY A 175 -14.98 -6.56 1.40
C GLY A 175 -16.17 -6.94 2.29
N GLY A 176 -16.71 -8.14 2.12
CA GLY A 176 -17.79 -8.72 2.94
C GLY A 176 -17.32 -9.78 3.94
N MET A 177 -16.00 -9.98 4.13
CA MET A 177 -15.44 -11.08 4.90
C MET A 177 -14.57 -10.58 6.05
N ASP A 178 -14.57 -11.31 7.17
CA ASP A 178 -13.66 -11.08 8.28
C ASP A 178 -12.32 -11.82 8.06
N LYS A 179 -11.29 -11.39 8.76
CA LYS A 179 -9.94 -11.97 8.62
C LYS A 179 -9.84 -13.42 9.05
N PRO A 180 -10.51 -13.86 10.14
CA PRO A 180 -10.53 -15.29 10.50
C PRO A 180 -11.11 -16.19 9.40
N SER A 181 -12.20 -15.79 8.76
CA SER A 181 -12.80 -16.55 7.65
C SER A 181 -11.86 -16.65 6.45
N ILE A 182 -11.13 -15.58 6.12
CA ILE A 182 -10.14 -15.58 5.04
C ILE A 182 -8.99 -16.54 5.35
N ARG A 183 -8.45 -16.51 6.57
CA ARG A 183 -7.39 -17.45 6.98
C ARG A 183 -7.86 -18.89 6.96
N LYS A 184 -9.09 -19.14 7.39
CA LYS A 184 -9.72 -20.47 7.34
C LYS A 184 -9.80 -21.00 5.91
N ILE A 185 -10.25 -20.20 4.96
CA ILE A 185 -10.28 -20.57 3.54
C ILE A 185 -8.87 -20.92 3.04
N ALA A 186 -7.88 -20.08 3.36
CA ALA A 186 -6.50 -20.31 2.94
C ALA A 186 -5.92 -21.62 3.50
N GLU A 187 -6.22 -21.94 4.76
CA GLU A 187 -5.81 -23.19 5.41
C GLU A 187 -6.54 -24.42 4.83
N GLU A 188 -7.86 -24.34 4.61
CA GLU A 188 -8.66 -25.39 4.01
C GLU A 188 -8.24 -25.72 2.58
N GLN A 189 -7.77 -24.71 1.83
CA GLN A 189 -7.24 -24.91 0.47
C GLN A 189 -5.76 -25.31 0.46
N GLY A 190 -5.09 -25.34 1.60
CA GLY A 190 -3.68 -25.72 1.73
C GLY A 190 -2.70 -24.74 1.06
N PHE A 191 -3.02 -23.43 0.97
CA PHE A 191 -2.12 -22.46 0.40
C PHE A 191 -0.86 -22.26 1.24
N CYS A 192 0.30 -22.18 0.60
CA CYS A 192 1.61 -22.07 1.23
C CYS A 192 1.73 -20.89 2.20
N ASN A 193 1.03 -19.79 1.92
CA ASN A 193 1.05 -18.56 2.68
C ASN A 193 -0.13 -18.37 3.68
N ALA A 194 -0.93 -19.40 3.94
CA ALA A 194 -2.11 -19.34 4.82
C ALA A 194 -1.81 -18.77 6.22
N ARG A 195 -0.62 -19.07 6.77
CA ARG A 195 -0.17 -18.62 8.10
C ARG A 195 0.73 -17.40 8.08
N LYS A 196 0.95 -16.80 6.91
CA LYS A 196 1.80 -15.62 6.77
C LYS A 196 1.21 -14.43 7.54
N HIS A 197 2.06 -13.68 8.24
CA HIS A 197 1.65 -12.46 8.93
C HIS A 197 1.28 -11.36 7.92
N ASP A 198 0.33 -10.51 8.31
CA ASP A 198 -0.05 -9.35 7.51
C ASP A 198 1.11 -8.34 7.51
N SER A 199 1.42 -7.76 6.36
CA SER A 199 2.33 -6.61 6.28
C SER A 199 1.61 -5.39 6.87
N GLN A 200 2.20 -4.76 7.89
CA GLN A 200 1.60 -3.61 8.59
C GLN A 200 2.32 -2.29 8.28
N ASP A 201 3.55 -2.35 7.75
CA ASP A 201 4.42 -1.21 7.52
C ASP A 201 4.44 -0.78 6.05
N ILE A 202 5.06 0.38 5.80
CA ILE A 202 5.35 0.85 4.44
C ILE A 202 6.26 -0.18 3.78
N CYS A 203 5.85 -0.73 2.64
CA CYS A 203 6.49 -1.89 2.02
C CYS A 203 7.98 -1.69 1.68
N PHE A 204 8.42 -0.45 1.44
CA PHE A 204 9.81 -0.10 1.19
C PHE A 204 10.55 0.47 2.42
N VAL A 205 9.89 0.49 3.59
CA VAL A 205 10.48 0.86 4.91
C VAL A 205 10.09 -0.20 5.94
N PRO A 206 10.54 -1.44 5.79
CA PRO A 206 10.08 -2.57 6.60
C PRO A 206 10.57 -2.53 8.06
N ASP A 207 11.60 -1.73 8.36
CA ASP A 207 12.16 -1.50 9.68
C ASP A 207 11.47 -0.34 10.44
N GLY A 208 10.55 0.37 9.78
CA GLY A 208 9.88 1.55 10.31
C GLY A 208 10.77 2.80 10.40
N ASP A 209 12.08 2.71 10.09
CA ASP A 209 13.00 3.84 10.06
C ASP A 209 12.96 4.58 8.72
N TYR A 210 11.86 5.32 8.51
CA TYR A 210 11.67 6.06 7.26
C TYR A 210 12.71 7.18 7.07
N VAL A 211 13.23 7.77 8.14
CA VAL A 211 14.27 8.81 8.03
C VAL A 211 15.59 8.20 7.59
N GLY A 212 16.01 7.10 8.23
CA GLY A 212 17.20 6.37 7.80
C GLY A 212 17.06 5.86 6.34
N PHE A 213 15.87 5.45 5.93
CA PHE A 213 15.58 5.16 4.52
C PHE A 213 15.81 6.38 3.64
N MET A 214 15.23 7.55 3.97
CA MET A 214 15.39 8.78 3.21
C MET A 214 16.86 9.21 3.10
N GLU A 215 17.62 9.15 4.21
CA GLU A 215 19.04 9.46 4.25
C GLU A 215 19.87 8.54 3.34
N ARG A 216 19.64 7.23 3.41
CA ARG A 216 20.32 6.25 2.55
C ARG A 216 19.96 6.44 1.07
N TYR A 217 18.68 6.67 0.80
CA TYR A 217 18.18 6.77 -0.58
C TYR A 217 18.61 8.06 -1.28
N THR A 218 18.62 9.19 -0.56
CA THR A 218 18.93 10.51 -1.13
C THR A 218 20.40 10.92 -0.96
N GLY A 219 21.12 10.30 -0.03
CA GLY A 219 22.43 10.76 0.42
C GLY A 219 22.39 12.07 1.22
N LYS A 220 21.20 12.59 1.54
CA LYS A 220 21.04 13.80 2.37
C LYS A 220 21.13 13.45 3.84
N TYR A 221 21.54 14.45 4.65
CA TYR A 221 21.48 14.41 6.10
C TYR A 221 20.45 15.44 6.59
N TYR A 222 19.60 15.05 7.51
CA TYR A 222 18.60 15.92 8.12
C TYR A 222 19.09 16.42 9.50
N PRO A 223 19.57 17.68 9.58
CA PRO A 223 20.28 18.17 10.77
C PRO A 223 19.36 18.34 11.97
N ASP A 224 19.97 18.29 13.15
CA ASP A 224 19.33 18.69 14.40
C ASP A 224 18.93 20.17 14.34
N GLY A 225 17.87 20.52 15.07
CA GLY A 225 17.40 21.90 15.18
C GLY A 225 16.74 22.15 16.53
N ASP A 226 16.13 23.33 16.66
CA ASP A 226 15.50 23.75 17.90
C ASP A 226 13.98 23.64 17.86
N PHE A 227 13.38 23.15 18.96
CA PHE A 227 11.96 23.36 19.21
C PHE A 227 11.74 24.77 19.74
N LEU A 228 10.84 25.51 19.12
CA LEU A 228 10.47 26.86 19.55
C LEU A 228 9.03 26.85 20.13
N ASP A 229 8.81 27.62 21.19
CA ASP A 229 7.47 27.91 21.68
C ASP A 229 6.77 28.97 20.80
N VAL A 230 5.51 29.30 21.12
CA VAL A 230 4.72 30.31 20.38
C VAL A 230 5.30 31.74 20.49
N ASN A 231 6.23 31.99 21.38
CA ASN A 231 6.92 33.27 21.57
C ASN A 231 8.30 33.28 20.90
N GLY A 232 8.71 32.16 20.27
CA GLY A 232 10.03 32.02 19.64
C GLY A 232 11.16 31.62 20.61
N ASN A 233 10.86 31.21 21.83
CA ASN A 233 11.88 30.74 22.77
C ASN A 233 12.23 29.29 22.49
N VAL A 234 13.53 28.97 22.56
CA VAL A 234 13.99 27.58 22.45
C VAL A 234 13.57 26.79 23.68
N VAL A 235 12.80 25.72 23.49
CA VAL A 235 12.29 24.83 24.56
C VAL A 235 12.90 23.43 24.50
N GLY A 236 13.73 23.13 23.53
CA GLY A 236 14.45 21.88 23.38
C GLY A 236 15.10 21.73 22.02
N ARG A 237 15.69 20.55 21.75
CA ARG A 237 16.30 20.24 20.45
C ARG A 237 15.66 19.00 19.83
N HIS A 238 15.55 19.01 18.51
CA HIS A 238 15.07 17.89 17.71
C HIS A 238 16.18 17.31 16.81
N HIS A 239 15.99 16.08 16.36
CA HIS A 239 16.93 15.33 15.51
C HIS A 239 16.53 15.32 14.03
N GLY A 240 16.22 16.48 13.48
CA GLY A 240 15.74 16.66 12.10
C GLY A 240 14.22 16.85 12.01
N ALA A 241 13.79 17.94 11.35
CA ALA A 241 12.37 18.29 11.23
C ALA A 241 11.50 17.18 10.59
N VAL A 242 12.07 16.43 9.65
CA VAL A 242 11.40 15.31 8.96
C VAL A 242 10.96 14.15 9.88
N ARG A 243 11.48 14.10 11.12
CA ARG A 243 11.10 13.08 12.13
C ARG A 243 9.79 13.39 12.85
N TYR A 244 9.19 14.54 12.57
CA TYR A 244 8.05 15.03 13.32
C TYR A 244 6.86 15.28 12.39
N THR A 245 5.66 15.24 12.97
CA THR A 245 4.40 15.42 12.27
C THR A 245 3.56 16.49 12.98
N CYS A 246 2.89 17.36 12.25
CA CYS A 246 1.94 18.31 12.83
C CYS A 246 0.87 17.58 13.63
N GLY A 247 0.61 18.05 14.87
CA GLY A 247 -0.26 17.40 15.83
C GLY A 247 0.42 16.32 16.70
N GLN A 248 1.69 16.00 16.46
CA GLN A 248 2.43 15.03 17.27
C GLN A 248 2.59 15.55 18.72
N ARG A 249 2.27 14.68 19.68
CA ARG A 249 2.42 14.94 21.11
C ARG A 249 3.52 14.10 21.77
N LYS A 250 3.60 12.81 21.38
CA LYS A 250 4.54 11.86 21.99
C LYS A 250 5.87 11.83 21.23
N GLY A 251 6.95 11.47 21.92
CA GLY A 251 8.26 11.32 21.29
C GLY A 251 9.00 12.63 21.00
N LEU A 252 8.55 13.77 21.56
CA LEU A 252 9.22 15.06 21.39
C LEU A 252 10.45 15.21 22.28
N GLY A 253 10.59 14.42 23.35
CA GLY A 253 11.71 14.56 24.31
C GLY A 253 11.62 15.83 25.16
N LEU A 254 10.47 16.51 25.20
CA LEU A 254 10.26 17.77 25.93
C LEU A 254 9.58 17.53 27.29
N ALA A 255 10.09 18.17 28.35
CA ALA A 255 9.57 18.13 29.71
C ALA A 255 9.07 19.51 30.13
N LEU A 256 7.92 19.95 29.62
CA LEU A 256 7.40 21.32 29.79
C LEU A 256 6.26 21.44 30.82
N GLY A 257 6.01 20.41 31.63
CA GLY A 257 4.99 20.44 32.69
C GLY A 257 3.55 20.37 32.19
N ALA A 258 3.28 20.64 30.91
CA ALA A 258 1.98 20.52 30.26
C ALA A 258 2.11 19.81 28.90
N PRO A 259 1.05 19.15 28.40
CA PRO A 259 1.05 18.57 27.08
C PRO A 259 1.26 19.63 25.99
N VAL A 260 2.26 19.41 25.12
CA VAL A 260 2.52 20.25 23.95
C VAL A 260 2.39 19.43 22.66
N TYR A 261 2.14 20.12 21.57
CA TYR A 261 1.93 19.52 20.25
C TYR A 261 2.75 20.28 19.21
N VAL A 262 3.27 19.54 18.22
CA VAL A 262 3.86 20.15 17.02
C VAL A 262 2.75 20.87 16.25
N CYS A 263 2.80 22.19 16.12
CA CYS A 263 1.83 22.95 15.37
C CYS A 263 2.35 23.39 14.00
N LEU A 264 3.67 23.51 13.84
CA LEU A 264 4.31 23.93 12.61
C LEU A 264 5.68 23.26 12.47
N LEU A 265 6.02 22.87 11.24
CA LEU A 265 7.34 22.38 10.86
C LEU A 265 7.93 23.41 9.88
N TYR A 266 9.04 24.03 10.27
CA TYR A 266 9.83 24.87 9.37
C TYR A 266 10.81 23.98 8.63
N THR A 267 10.70 23.93 7.30
CA THR A 267 11.71 23.32 6.46
C THR A 267 12.74 24.38 6.09
N SER A 268 14.01 24.05 6.03
CA SER A 268 15.17 24.92 6.11
C SER A 268 15.27 26.09 5.10
N ASP A 269 14.37 26.23 4.14
CA ASP A 269 14.45 27.24 3.10
C ASP A 269 13.34 28.30 3.15
N ALA A 270 12.59 28.36 4.26
CA ALA A 270 11.60 29.40 4.51
C ALA A 270 12.21 30.48 5.45
N ALA A 271 13.27 31.12 5.04
CA ALA A 271 13.78 32.35 5.63
C ALA A 271 13.55 33.53 4.68
#